data_64dd68bc97a2bbb12eab16d75485b530
#
_entry.id   64dd68bc97a2bbb12eab16d75485b530
#
_cell.length_a   1.000
_cell.length_b   1.000
_cell.length_c   1.000
_cell.angle_alpha   90.00
_cell.angle_beta   90.00
_cell.angle_gamma   90.00
#
_symmetry.space_group_name_H-M   'P 1'
#
loop_
_entity.id
_entity.type
_entity.pdbx_description
1 polymer ?
#
loop_
_entity_poly.entity_id
_entity_poly.type
_entity_poly.pdbx_seq_one_letter_code
_entity_poly.pdbx_strand_id
1 'polypeptide(L)'
;MLNIRFALVRSLLFGTFLLPGCEDHELEENFFKQPPADRVERLRRYPLTDQYKIFRYGNDRKEPPFMDLAEPIAEKGATAVPFLVEQLNSESHDIAVRDILLIFATMASSKSYDVKSDSVLMSALSSKVSAMKDKDWKDICSKMLQRIRDSG
;
A
#
# COMPACT_ATOMS: atom_id res chain seq x y z
N MET A 1 -13.60 21.33 -68.26
CA MET A 1 -13.75 22.17 -67.06
C MET A 1 -14.35 21.30 -65.93
N LEU A 2 -13.53 20.82 -65.04
CA LEU A 2 -13.94 19.88 -64.00
C LEU A 2 -13.75 20.59 -62.66
N ASN A 3 -14.86 20.94 -61.98
CA ASN A 3 -14.87 21.57 -60.67
C ASN A 3 -14.84 20.49 -59.57
N ILE A 4 -13.69 20.32 -58.94
CA ILE A 4 -13.54 19.48 -57.76
C ILE A 4 -13.81 20.33 -56.52
N ARG A 5 -14.95 20.09 -55.85
CA ARG A 5 -15.28 20.67 -54.54
C ARG A 5 -14.61 19.82 -53.44
N PHE A 6 -13.63 20.42 -52.78
CA PHE A 6 -13.06 19.86 -51.56
C PHE A 6 -14.06 20.01 -50.38
N ALA A 7 -14.55 18.87 -49.89
CA ALA A 7 -15.31 18.82 -48.65
C ALA A 7 -14.34 18.72 -47.47
N LEU A 8 -14.31 19.76 -46.66
CA LEU A 8 -13.56 19.83 -45.40
C LEU A 8 -14.33 19.02 -44.34
N VAL A 9 -13.84 17.82 -44.03
CA VAL A 9 -14.32 17.05 -42.90
C VAL A 9 -13.64 17.60 -41.62
N ARG A 10 -14.38 18.37 -40.83
CA ARG A 10 -14.00 18.77 -39.49
C ARG A 10 -14.16 17.56 -38.55
N SER A 11 -13.07 16.88 -38.24
CA SER A 11 -13.01 15.92 -37.12
C SER A 11 -13.09 16.67 -35.79
N LEU A 12 -14.25 16.61 -35.18
CA LEU A 12 -14.45 16.98 -33.76
C LEU A 12 -13.79 15.92 -32.89
N LEU A 13 -12.57 16.19 -32.41
CA LEU A 13 -11.93 15.46 -31.33
C LEU A 13 -12.70 15.81 -30.03
N PHE A 14 -13.62 14.92 -29.65
CA PHE A 14 -14.16 14.87 -28.30
C PHE A 14 -13.04 14.43 -27.35
N GLY A 15 -12.35 15.39 -26.78
CA GLY A 15 -11.49 15.15 -25.63
C GLY A 15 -12.35 14.73 -24.45
N THR A 16 -12.39 13.44 -24.16
CA THR A 16 -12.90 12.92 -22.88
C THR A 16 -11.97 13.42 -21.77
N PHE A 17 -12.36 14.49 -21.12
CA PHE A 17 -11.79 14.90 -19.84
C PHE A 17 -12.15 13.79 -18.83
N LEU A 18 -11.20 12.88 -18.62
CA LEU A 18 -11.22 12.00 -17.46
C LEU A 18 -11.01 12.90 -16.23
N LEU A 19 -12.11 13.27 -15.58
CA LEU A 19 -12.07 13.83 -14.24
C LEU A 19 -11.30 12.84 -13.36
N PRO A 20 -10.33 13.30 -12.54
CA PRO A 20 -9.74 12.42 -11.52
C PRO A 20 -10.90 11.92 -10.66
N GLY A 21 -11.20 10.61 -10.76
CA GLY A 21 -12.29 9.98 -10.05
C GLY A 21 -12.08 10.18 -8.57
N CYS A 22 -13.14 10.52 -7.85
CA CYS A 22 -13.20 10.30 -6.41
C CYS A 22 -12.84 8.83 -6.20
N GLU A 23 -11.75 8.56 -5.48
CA GLU A 23 -11.44 7.19 -5.07
C GLU A 23 -12.65 6.68 -4.30
N ASP A 24 -13.29 5.67 -4.85
CA ASP A 24 -14.45 5.05 -4.22
C ASP A 24 -13.93 4.14 -3.10
N HIS A 25 -14.09 4.58 -1.84
CA HIS A 25 -13.69 3.85 -0.64
C HIS A 25 -14.83 2.99 -0.07
N GLU A 26 -15.79 2.61 -0.89
CA GLU A 26 -16.99 1.86 -0.43
C GLU A 26 -16.61 0.56 0.30
N LEU A 27 -15.63 -0.17 -0.20
CA LEU A 27 -15.16 -1.41 0.43
C LEU A 27 -14.63 -1.15 1.85
N GLU A 28 -13.74 -0.19 1.98
CA GLU A 28 -13.06 0.15 3.23
C GLU A 28 -14.07 0.71 4.24
N GLU A 29 -14.93 1.62 3.81
CA GLU A 29 -15.97 2.18 4.67
C GLU A 29 -16.92 1.09 5.17
N ASN A 30 -17.38 0.20 4.30
CA ASN A 30 -18.26 -0.90 4.67
C ASN A 30 -17.58 -1.87 5.64
N PHE A 31 -16.29 -2.11 5.50
CA PHE A 31 -15.52 -2.89 6.47
C PHE A 31 -15.53 -2.26 7.86
N PHE A 32 -15.29 -0.94 7.95
CA PHE A 32 -15.21 -0.23 9.23
C PHE A 32 -16.58 0.10 9.86
N LYS A 33 -17.68 0.08 9.09
CA LYS A 33 -19.05 0.17 9.63
C LYS A 33 -19.46 -1.06 10.44
N GLN A 34 -18.83 -2.19 10.21
CA GLN A 34 -19.12 -3.42 10.94
C GLN A 34 -18.57 -3.38 12.38
N PRO A 35 -19.14 -4.17 13.32
CA PRO A 35 -18.65 -4.21 14.70
C PRO A 35 -17.14 -4.43 14.79
N PRO A 36 -16.44 -3.79 15.75
CA PRO A 36 -15.00 -3.91 15.89
C PRO A 36 -14.54 -5.30 16.33
N ALA A 37 -15.41 -6.08 16.98
CA ALA A 37 -15.11 -7.47 17.32
C ALA A 37 -14.74 -8.27 16.05
N ASP A 38 -13.71 -9.10 16.17
CA ASP A 38 -13.23 -10.00 15.11
C ASP A 38 -12.79 -9.29 13.81
N ARG A 39 -12.41 -8.00 13.88
CA ARG A 39 -11.99 -7.22 12.71
C ARG A 39 -10.78 -7.84 12.01
N VAL A 40 -9.78 -8.28 12.75
CA VAL A 40 -8.58 -8.95 12.21
C VAL A 40 -8.99 -10.26 11.54
N GLU A 41 -9.82 -11.09 12.20
CA GLU A 41 -10.29 -12.37 11.66
C GLU A 41 -11.16 -12.17 10.41
N ARG A 42 -11.98 -11.13 10.39
CA ARG A 42 -12.78 -10.78 9.21
C ARG A 42 -11.90 -10.36 8.04
N LEU A 43 -10.81 -9.58 8.28
CA LEU A 43 -9.89 -9.15 7.24
C LEU A 43 -9.19 -10.34 6.56
N ARG A 44 -8.90 -11.42 7.28
CA ARG A 44 -8.29 -12.65 6.72
C ARG A 44 -9.08 -13.25 5.55
N ARG A 45 -10.41 -12.99 5.48
CA ARG A 45 -11.30 -13.54 4.45
C ARG A 45 -11.26 -12.77 3.13
N TYR A 46 -10.64 -11.60 3.10
CA TYR A 46 -10.50 -10.78 1.89
C TYR A 46 -9.28 -11.21 1.07
N PRO A 47 -9.30 -10.98 -0.27
CA PRO A 47 -8.11 -11.06 -1.10
C PRO A 47 -6.99 -10.13 -0.59
N LEU A 48 -5.73 -10.46 -0.87
CA LEU A 48 -4.57 -9.68 -0.41
C LEU A 48 -4.66 -8.19 -0.79
N THR A 49 -5.09 -7.89 -2.01
CA THR A 49 -5.26 -6.52 -2.49
C THR A 49 -6.27 -5.71 -1.67
N ASP A 50 -7.38 -6.36 -1.29
CA ASP A 50 -8.42 -5.73 -0.49
C ASP A 50 -8.00 -5.61 0.98
N GLN A 51 -7.29 -6.63 1.52
CA GLN A 51 -6.67 -6.54 2.85
C GLN A 51 -5.75 -5.33 2.93
N TYR A 52 -4.92 -5.11 1.92
CA TYR A 52 -3.99 -3.99 1.88
C TYR A 52 -4.72 -2.64 1.79
N LYS A 53 -5.75 -2.51 0.94
CA LYS A 53 -6.56 -1.29 0.83
C LYS A 53 -7.23 -0.95 2.16
N ILE A 54 -7.89 -1.93 2.80
CA ILE A 54 -8.56 -1.75 4.09
C ILE A 54 -7.57 -1.35 5.18
N PHE A 55 -6.41 -2.02 5.25
CA PHE A 55 -5.34 -1.69 6.19
C PHE A 55 -4.84 -0.25 6.00
N ARG A 56 -4.54 0.14 4.76
CA ARG A 56 -4.08 1.48 4.42
C ARG A 56 -5.11 2.54 4.80
N TYR A 57 -6.37 2.32 4.45
CA TYR A 57 -7.48 3.21 4.80
C TYR A 57 -7.62 3.35 6.32
N GLY A 58 -7.52 2.24 7.06
CA GLY A 58 -7.61 2.25 8.53
C GLY A 58 -6.48 3.06 9.17
N ASN A 59 -5.28 3.03 8.60
CA ASN A 59 -4.13 3.77 9.14
C ASN A 59 -4.09 5.25 8.73
N ASP A 60 -4.69 5.60 7.59
CA ASP A 60 -4.71 6.96 7.05
C ASP A 60 -5.93 7.77 7.54
N ARG A 61 -7.09 7.11 7.66
CA ARG A 61 -8.39 7.78 7.86
C ARG A 61 -9.04 7.56 9.23
N LYS A 62 -8.46 6.73 10.09
CA LYS A 62 -9.04 6.40 11.41
C LYS A 62 -8.10 6.79 12.54
N GLU A 63 -8.69 7.22 13.65
CA GLU A 63 -8.01 7.52 14.90
C GLU A 63 -8.61 6.68 16.05
N PRO A 64 -7.80 5.90 16.77
CA PRO A 64 -6.39 5.60 16.50
C PRO A 64 -6.19 4.71 15.26
N PRO A 65 -4.96 4.70 14.66
CA PRO A 65 -4.64 3.83 13.55
C PRO A 65 -4.78 2.35 13.88
N PHE A 66 -5.23 1.55 12.92
CA PHE A 66 -5.46 0.11 13.08
C PHE A 66 -4.23 -0.72 12.69
N MET A 67 -3.16 -0.63 13.49
CA MET A 67 -1.87 -1.29 13.23
C MET A 67 -1.97 -2.83 13.23
N ASP A 68 -2.90 -3.39 13.98
CA ASP A 68 -3.19 -4.83 14.09
C ASP A 68 -3.69 -5.44 12.77
N LEU A 69 -4.25 -4.64 11.88
CA LEU A 69 -4.66 -5.09 10.55
C LEU A 69 -3.48 -5.45 9.62
N ALA A 70 -2.24 -5.20 10.04
CA ALA A 70 -1.05 -5.72 9.36
C ALA A 70 -0.91 -7.25 9.49
N GLU A 71 -1.45 -7.86 10.57
CA GLU A 71 -1.30 -9.29 10.85
C GLU A 71 -1.82 -10.20 9.72
N PRO A 72 -3.07 -10.05 9.22
CA PRO A 72 -3.58 -10.91 8.16
C PRO A 72 -2.75 -10.87 6.87
N ILE A 73 -2.15 -9.71 6.58
CA ILE A 73 -1.28 -9.54 5.43
C ILE A 73 0.07 -10.22 5.68
N ALA A 74 0.65 -10.03 6.87
CA ALA A 74 1.91 -10.62 7.25
C ALA A 74 1.85 -12.16 7.31
N GLU A 75 0.72 -12.73 7.70
CA GLU A 75 0.49 -14.20 7.71
C GLU A 75 0.61 -14.83 6.33
N LYS A 76 0.44 -14.07 5.24
CA LYS A 76 0.65 -14.56 3.87
C LYS A 76 2.14 -14.86 3.58
N GLY A 77 3.06 -14.34 4.38
CA GLY A 77 4.49 -14.60 4.25
C GLY A 77 5.03 -14.32 2.85
N ALA A 78 5.84 -15.24 2.34
CA ALA A 78 6.48 -15.10 1.03
C ALA A 78 5.52 -14.79 -0.14
N THR A 79 4.24 -15.22 -0.05
CA THR A 79 3.28 -14.98 -1.13
C THR A 79 2.84 -13.53 -1.26
N ALA A 80 2.93 -12.75 -0.17
CA ALA A 80 2.60 -11.32 -0.20
C ALA A 80 3.80 -10.44 -0.61
N VAL A 81 5.03 -10.94 -0.53
CA VAL A 81 6.25 -10.13 -0.75
C VAL A 81 6.28 -9.47 -2.13
N PRO A 82 6.02 -10.15 -3.27
CA PRO A 82 6.05 -9.49 -4.58
C PRO A 82 5.07 -8.33 -4.68
N PHE A 83 3.84 -8.50 -4.19
CA PHE A 83 2.83 -7.46 -4.17
C PHE A 83 3.27 -6.27 -3.30
N LEU A 84 3.76 -6.52 -2.09
CA LEU A 84 4.20 -5.45 -1.18
C LEU A 84 5.43 -4.68 -1.71
N VAL A 85 6.34 -5.36 -2.41
CA VAL A 85 7.49 -4.72 -3.07
C VAL A 85 7.02 -3.83 -4.22
N GLU A 86 6.02 -4.26 -5.01
CA GLU A 86 5.42 -3.43 -6.05
C GLU A 86 4.80 -2.17 -5.44
N GLN A 87 4.00 -2.31 -4.36
CA GLN A 87 3.43 -1.19 -3.64
C GLN A 87 4.53 -0.26 -3.10
N LEU A 88 5.56 -0.81 -2.46
CA LEU A 88 6.68 -0.03 -1.94
C LEU A 88 7.38 0.79 -3.03
N ASN A 89 7.59 0.20 -4.21
CA ASN A 89 8.27 0.88 -5.32
C ASN A 89 7.45 2.06 -5.86
N SER A 90 6.13 1.93 -5.93
CA SER A 90 5.23 2.98 -6.41
C SER A 90 5.01 4.11 -5.40
N GLU A 91 5.27 3.87 -4.10
CA GLU A 91 4.98 4.83 -3.05
C GLU A 91 6.02 5.95 -2.93
N SER A 92 5.49 7.17 -2.69
CA SER A 92 6.28 8.38 -2.42
C SER A 92 5.91 9.07 -1.10
N HIS A 93 4.84 8.62 -0.43
CA HIS A 93 4.35 9.19 0.82
C HIS A 93 4.92 8.44 2.02
N ASP A 94 5.48 9.18 2.98
CA ASP A 94 6.17 8.62 4.14
C ASP A 94 5.28 7.71 4.99
N ILE A 95 3.99 8.07 5.19
CA ILE A 95 3.02 7.24 5.90
C ILE A 95 2.80 5.90 5.18
N ALA A 96 2.73 5.91 3.86
CA ALA A 96 2.56 4.70 3.07
C ALA A 96 3.77 3.76 3.17
N VAL A 97 4.98 4.33 3.14
CA VAL A 97 6.22 3.57 3.35
C VAL A 97 6.27 2.98 4.76
N ARG A 98 5.86 3.76 5.79
CA ARG A 98 5.73 3.28 7.18
C ARG A 98 4.80 2.07 7.27
N ASP A 99 3.64 2.12 6.62
CA ASP A 99 2.64 1.06 6.69
C ASP A 99 3.15 -0.23 6.05
N ILE A 100 3.81 -0.13 4.89
CA ILE A 100 4.42 -1.31 4.25
C ILE A 100 5.54 -1.88 5.11
N LEU A 101 6.37 -1.03 5.70
CA LEU A 101 7.44 -1.46 6.61
C LEU A 101 6.86 -2.14 7.85
N LEU A 102 5.73 -1.67 8.38
CA LEU A 102 5.04 -2.31 9.49
C LEU A 102 4.63 -3.75 9.15
N ILE A 103 4.11 -4.00 7.94
CA ILE A 103 3.77 -5.36 7.50
C ILE A 103 5.03 -6.23 7.49
N PHE A 104 6.15 -5.77 6.93
CA PHE A 104 7.41 -6.53 6.94
C PHE A 104 7.99 -6.74 8.34
N ALA A 105 7.85 -5.75 9.24
CA ALA A 105 8.24 -5.92 10.64
C ALA A 105 7.37 -6.96 11.35
N THR A 106 6.07 -7.01 11.04
CA THR A 106 5.15 -8.04 11.54
C THR A 106 5.52 -9.42 11.00
N MET A 107 5.88 -9.52 9.69
CA MET A 107 6.37 -10.78 9.11
C MET A 107 7.64 -11.29 9.81
N ALA A 108 8.60 -10.40 10.07
CA ALA A 108 9.84 -10.76 10.76
C ALA A 108 9.57 -11.24 12.20
N SER A 109 8.70 -10.54 12.95
CA SER A 109 8.37 -10.89 14.33
C SER A 109 7.55 -12.17 14.45
N SER A 110 6.61 -12.44 13.54
CA SER A 110 5.81 -13.66 13.49
C SER A 110 6.55 -14.85 12.84
N LYS A 111 7.74 -14.60 12.27
CA LYS A 111 8.53 -15.58 11.50
C LYS A 111 7.78 -16.14 10.27
N SER A 112 6.80 -15.43 9.74
CA SER A 112 6.08 -15.81 8.52
C SER A 112 6.93 -15.61 7.25
N TYR A 113 7.94 -14.74 7.33
CA TYR A 113 8.95 -14.53 6.29
C TYR A 113 10.28 -14.06 6.90
N ASP A 114 11.40 -14.58 6.40
CA ASP A 114 12.74 -14.17 6.83
C ASP A 114 13.19 -12.89 6.10
N VAL A 115 12.60 -11.76 6.52
CA VAL A 115 12.83 -10.44 5.91
C VAL A 115 14.31 -10.06 5.95
N LYS A 116 15.01 -10.34 7.05
CA LYS A 116 16.41 -9.94 7.25
C LYS A 116 17.38 -10.61 6.29
N SER A 117 17.09 -11.86 5.91
CA SER A 117 17.93 -12.62 4.96
C SER A 117 17.68 -12.24 3.50
N ASP A 118 16.57 -11.55 3.20
CA ASP A 118 16.30 -11.01 1.86
C ASP A 118 17.05 -9.68 1.66
N SER A 119 18.28 -9.76 1.15
CA SER A 119 19.14 -8.60 0.98
C SER A 119 18.58 -7.56 -0.01
N VAL A 120 17.84 -8.02 -1.04
CA VAL A 120 17.22 -7.14 -2.04
C VAL A 120 16.10 -6.34 -1.40
N LEU A 121 15.22 -7.02 -0.67
CA LEU A 121 14.12 -6.38 0.07
C LEU A 121 14.66 -5.41 1.12
N MET A 122 15.64 -5.83 1.92
CA MET A 122 16.26 -4.98 2.95
C MET A 122 16.92 -3.73 2.37
N SER A 123 17.54 -3.83 1.19
CA SER A 123 18.08 -2.69 0.46
C SER A 123 16.98 -1.74 0.00
N ALA A 124 15.89 -2.27 -0.57
CA ALA A 124 14.75 -1.47 -1.00
C ALA A 124 14.08 -0.72 0.18
N LEU A 125 13.82 -1.42 1.28
CA LEU A 125 13.27 -0.81 2.50
C LEU A 125 14.18 0.28 3.05
N SER A 126 15.48 0.02 3.14
CA SER A 126 16.47 0.99 3.64
C SER A 126 16.54 2.23 2.76
N SER A 127 16.48 2.06 1.44
CA SER A 127 16.46 3.16 0.47
C SER A 127 15.23 4.04 0.65
N LYS A 128 14.03 3.44 0.76
CA LYS A 128 12.77 4.19 0.96
C LYS A 128 12.77 4.95 2.28
N VAL A 129 13.20 4.33 3.38
CA VAL A 129 13.30 5.01 4.68
C VAL A 129 14.30 6.16 4.64
N SER A 130 15.44 5.98 3.97
CA SER A 130 16.44 7.04 3.81
C SER A 130 15.91 8.24 3.03
N ALA A 131 15.02 8.02 2.06
CA ALA A 131 14.41 9.03 1.21
C ALA A 131 13.22 9.76 1.88
N MET A 132 12.76 9.33 3.05
CA MET A 132 11.66 9.97 3.79
C MET A 132 11.96 11.44 4.08
N LYS A 133 10.96 12.29 3.93
CA LYS A 133 11.04 13.75 4.14
C LYS A 133 10.70 14.15 5.56
N ASP A 134 9.71 13.47 6.16
CA ASP A 134 9.31 13.68 7.54
C ASP A 134 10.33 13.03 8.49
N LYS A 135 10.94 13.85 9.35
CA LYS A 135 12.01 13.43 10.24
C LYS A 135 11.53 12.45 11.31
N ASP A 136 10.32 12.65 11.83
CA ASP A 136 9.76 11.83 12.90
C ASP A 136 9.39 10.44 12.37
N TRP A 137 8.75 10.38 11.18
CA TRP A 137 8.49 9.12 10.50
C TRP A 137 9.76 8.39 10.11
N LYS A 138 10.77 9.11 9.63
CA LYS A 138 12.08 8.53 9.30
C LYS A 138 12.73 7.88 10.52
N ASP A 139 12.70 8.53 11.68
CA ASP A 139 13.25 7.99 12.92
C ASP A 139 12.50 6.72 13.37
N ILE A 140 11.17 6.76 13.35
CA ILE A 140 10.31 5.60 13.68
C ILE A 140 10.62 4.43 12.75
N CYS A 141 10.65 4.67 11.44
CA CYS A 141 10.90 3.62 10.44
C CYS A 141 12.33 3.08 10.51
N SER A 142 13.31 3.91 10.84
CA SER A 142 14.69 3.47 11.08
C SER A 142 14.79 2.51 12.26
N LYS A 143 14.05 2.77 13.35
CA LYS A 143 13.96 1.85 14.49
C LYS A 143 13.25 0.54 14.13
N MET A 144 12.21 0.59 13.27
CA MET A 144 11.56 -0.63 12.77
C MET A 144 12.52 -1.46 11.92
N LEU A 145 13.27 -0.85 11.01
CA LEU A 145 14.31 -1.54 10.22
C LEU A 145 15.37 -2.19 11.11
N GLN A 146 15.79 -1.51 12.17
CA GLN A 146 16.75 -2.08 13.11
C GLN A 146 16.17 -3.32 13.82
N ARG A 147 14.91 -3.26 14.25
CA ARG A 147 14.24 -4.44 14.85
C ARG A 147 14.17 -5.64 13.90
N ILE A 148 13.92 -5.39 12.60
CA ILE A 148 13.95 -6.47 11.58
C ILE A 148 15.35 -7.08 11.48
N ARG A 149 16.41 -6.29 11.50
CA ARG A 149 17.81 -6.79 11.47
C ARG A 149 18.15 -7.62 12.71
N ASP A 150 17.63 -7.21 13.86
CA ASP A 150 17.89 -7.83 15.16
C ASP A 150 16.96 -9.04 15.44
N SER A 151 15.92 -9.25 14.61
CA SER A 151 15.01 -10.40 14.75
C SER A 151 15.77 -11.69 14.47
N GLY A 152 15.93 -12.51 15.50
CA GLY A 152 16.72 -13.75 15.50
C GLY A 152 15.86 -15.01 15.56
#